data_e13f559d4f5305fed026b72f68ac2ee1
#
_entry.id   e13f559d4f5305fed026b72f68ac2ee1
#
_cell.length_a   1.000
_cell.length_b   1.000
_cell.length_c   1.000
_cell.angle_alpha   90.00
_cell.angle_beta   90.00
_cell.angle_gamma   90.00
#
_symmetry.space_group_name_H-M   'P 1'
#
loop_
_entity.id
_entity.type
_entity.pdbx_description
1 polymer ?
#
loop_
_entity_poly.entity_id
_entity_poly.type
_entity_poly.pdbx_seq_one_letter_code
_entity_poly.pdbx_strand_id
1 'polypeptide(L)'
;MKWFGRSLLHLILLLLAVSLVSFLLVSMSPVDPLQTNVGQTALGSMAPEQIEKLQAYWGVGVPVWKRFFNWISGICHGDFGISLLYRRPVLEVIAEKASASVWLLLSAWLFSGIVGIFLGIAAAAKRGKWADRLITGYCIVIAGTPSFWLALVLLLLFTVQLPIFPIGFSVPVGMAADEVSLADRLYHAFLPACTLGLTGISSIAMHTREKVIEILESDYVLYARARGESGWRLIFRHGLRNLLLPVITLQFGSISEIFGGSVLVEQVFSYPGLGQAAVTAGLGSDIPLLMGITLISAVLVFAGNAAADGLCRLVDPRLRKGGRA
;
A
#
# COMPACT_ATOMS: atom_id res chain seq x y z
N MET A 1 -28.18 6.26 5.44
CA MET A 1 -27.96 5.44 6.64
C MET A 1 -27.75 3.95 6.35
N LYS A 2 -28.61 3.28 5.54
CA LYS A 2 -28.48 1.83 5.26
C LYS A 2 -27.14 1.42 4.59
N TRP A 3 -26.57 2.29 3.75
CA TRP A 3 -25.29 2.01 3.08
C TRP A 3 -24.10 2.03 4.08
N PHE A 4 -24.04 3.02 4.96
CA PHE A 4 -22.99 3.13 5.96
C PHE A 4 -23.01 1.93 6.93
N GLY A 5 -24.21 1.52 7.39
CA GLY A 5 -24.33 0.34 8.25
C GLY A 5 -23.90 -0.95 7.55
N ARG A 6 -24.20 -1.09 6.23
CA ARG A 6 -23.75 -2.24 5.44
C ARG A 6 -22.22 -2.24 5.23
N SER A 7 -21.63 -1.08 4.94
CA SER A 7 -20.17 -0.95 4.81
C SER A 7 -19.45 -1.25 6.12
N LEU A 8 -19.99 -0.77 7.25
CA LEU A 8 -19.43 -1.06 8.58
C LEU A 8 -19.50 -2.55 8.90
N LEU A 9 -20.62 -3.21 8.60
CA LEU A 9 -20.76 -4.66 8.78
C LEU A 9 -19.75 -5.44 7.95
N HIS A 10 -19.58 -5.05 6.67
CA HIS A 10 -18.55 -5.67 5.81
C HIS A 10 -17.14 -5.47 6.36
N LEU A 11 -16.82 -4.28 6.87
CA LEU A 11 -15.53 -4.02 7.52
C LEU A 11 -15.32 -4.96 8.72
N ILE A 12 -16.30 -5.07 9.62
CA ILE A 12 -16.18 -5.91 10.80
C ILE A 12 -15.99 -7.39 10.41
N LEU A 13 -16.80 -7.89 9.47
CA LEU A 13 -16.67 -9.26 8.99
C LEU A 13 -15.30 -9.51 8.32
N LEU A 14 -14.83 -8.55 7.52
CA LEU A 14 -13.51 -8.61 6.89
C LEU A 14 -12.40 -8.65 7.95
N LEU A 15 -12.44 -7.75 8.94
CA LEU A 15 -11.45 -7.71 10.01
C LEU A 15 -11.44 -9.00 10.83
N LEU A 16 -12.60 -9.57 11.14
CA LEU A 16 -12.69 -10.86 11.84
C LEU A 16 -12.12 -12.00 10.98
N ALA A 17 -12.47 -12.06 9.70
CA ALA A 17 -11.98 -13.10 8.80
C ALA A 17 -10.45 -13.00 8.62
N VAL A 18 -9.92 -11.80 8.33
CA VAL A 18 -8.48 -11.56 8.17
C VAL A 18 -7.74 -11.91 9.47
N SER A 19 -8.26 -11.47 10.63
CA SER A 19 -7.66 -11.78 11.93
C SER A 19 -7.61 -13.28 12.20
N LEU A 20 -8.71 -13.98 11.96
CA LEU A 20 -8.77 -15.43 12.20
C LEU A 20 -7.79 -16.17 11.29
N VAL A 21 -7.79 -15.87 9.99
CA VAL A 21 -6.90 -16.51 9.02
C VAL A 21 -5.43 -16.22 9.35
N SER A 22 -5.08 -14.96 9.58
CA SER A 22 -3.70 -14.56 9.92
C SER A 22 -3.24 -15.22 11.21
N PHE A 23 -4.09 -15.24 12.24
CA PHE A 23 -3.76 -15.85 13.51
C PHE A 23 -3.55 -17.36 13.39
N LEU A 24 -4.40 -18.06 12.63
CA LEU A 24 -4.24 -19.49 12.36
C LEU A 24 -2.95 -19.77 11.60
N LEU A 25 -2.67 -19.03 10.53
CA LEU A 25 -1.46 -19.21 9.75
C LEU A 25 -0.19 -19.06 10.59
N VAL A 26 -0.12 -17.99 11.40
CA VAL A 26 1.03 -17.76 12.29
C VAL A 26 1.14 -18.81 13.39
N SER A 27 -0.01 -19.23 13.96
CA SER A 27 -0.02 -20.26 14.99
C SER A 27 0.31 -21.65 14.49
N MET A 28 0.12 -21.93 13.20
CA MET A 28 0.51 -23.18 12.54
C MET A 28 1.96 -23.15 12.02
N SER A 29 2.63 -22.02 12.12
CA SER A 29 4.04 -21.91 11.71
C SER A 29 4.91 -22.87 12.55
N PRO A 30 5.77 -23.67 11.92
CA PRO A 30 6.69 -24.54 12.63
C PRO A 30 7.85 -23.78 13.29
N VAL A 31 7.88 -22.46 13.16
CA VAL A 31 8.94 -21.60 13.70
C VAL A 31 8.78 -21.48 15.21
N ASP A 32 9.80 -21.95 15.94
CA ASP A 32 9.86 -21.77 17.40
C ASP A 32 10.34 -20.34 17.70
N PRO A 33 9.51 -19.51 18.35
CA PRO A 33 9.87 -18.12 18.67
C PRO A 33 11.13 -18.01 19.52
N LEU A 34 11.34 -18.97 20.42
CA LEU A 34 12.52 -18.96 21.29
C LEU A 34 13.80 -19.24 20.52
N GLN A 35 13.78 -20.24 19.63
CA GLN A 35 14.95 -20.56 18.81
C GLN A 35 15.29 -19.44 17.85
N THR A 36 14.28 -18.80 17.27
CA THR A 36 14.47 -17.73 16.31
C THR A 36 15.02 -16.46 16.93
N ASN A 37 14.54 -16.08 18.13
CA ASN A 37 14.86 -14.77 18.72
C ASN A 37 15.99 -14.84 19.77
N VAL A 38 16.19 -15.98 20.40
CA VAL A 38 17.24 -16.16 21.43
C VAL A 38 18.44 -16.91 20.87
N GLY A 39 18.19 -17.81 19.91
CA GLY A 39 19.21 -18.68 19.35
C GLY A 39 19.44 -19.95 20.20
N GLN A 40 19.71 -21.06 19.51
CA GLN A 40 19.82 -22.37 20.14
C GLN A 40 20.99 -22.45 21.13
N THR A 41 22.12 -21.79 20.83
CA THR A 41 23.31 -21.76 21.67
C THR A 41 23.06 -21.01 22.99
N ALA A 42 22.36 -19.87 22.93
CA ALA A 42 22.01 -19.09 24.11
C ALA A 42 21.01 -19.82 25.00
N LEU A 43 19.98 -20.47 24.40
CA LEU A 43 19.01 -21.30 25.12
C LEU A 43 19.69 -22.46 25.86
N GLY A 44 20.70 -23.08 25.27
CA GLY A 44 21.46 -24.16 25.90
C GLY A 44 22.31 -23.73 27.14
N SER A 45 22.59 -22.43 27.28
CA SER A 45 23.32 -21.85 28.42
C SER A 45 22.44 -21.21 29.49
N MET A 46 21.10 -21.12 29.26
CA MET A 46 20.16 -20.51 30.19
C MET A 46 19.73 -21.48 31.30
N ALA A 47 19.43 -20.92 32.49
CA ALA A 47 18.80 -21.69 33.55
C ALA A 47 17.34 -22.07 33.17
N PRO A 48 16.84 -23.25 33.62
CA PRO A 48 15.48 -23.70 33.30
C PRO A 48 14.40 -22.67 33.65
N GLU A 49 14.52 -21.97 34.76
CA GLU A 49 13.59 -20.92 35.20
C GLU A 49 13.54 -19.71 34.21
N GLN A 50 14.66 -19.39 33.57
CA GLN A 50 14.73 -18.32 32.56
C GLN A 50 14.03 -18.75 31.27
N ILE A 51 14.22 -20.01 30.88
CA ILE A 51 13.54 -20.60 29.71
C ILE A 51 12.04 -20.61 29.93
N GLU A 52 11.58 -21.02 31.11
CA GLU A 52 10.14 -21.05 31.47
C GLU A 52 9.53 -19.64 31.42
N LYS A 53 10.21 -18.63 31.96
CA LYS A 53 9.75 -17.23 31.86
C LYS A 53 9.66 -16.74 30.41
N LEU A 54 10.64 -17.12 29.58
CA LEU A 54 10.61 -16.79 28.15
C LEU A 54 9.48 -17.52 27.42
N GLN A 55 9.27 -18.80 27.71
CA GLN A 55 8.14 -19.57 27.15
C GLN A 55 6.81 -18.94 27.52
N ALA A 56 6.63 -18.55 28.77
CA ALA A 56 5.41 -17.86 29.23
C ALA A 56 5.25 -16.49 28.51
N TYR A 57 6.33 -15.74 28.36
CA TYR A 57 6.32 -14.45 27.65
C TYR A 57 5.89 -14.60 26.17
N TRP A 58 6.39 -15.62 25.47
CA TRP A 58 6.04 -15.90 24.08
C TRP A 58 4.75 -16.70 23.93
N GLY A 59 4.10 -17.07 25.04
CA GLY A 59 2.86 -17.82 25.06
C GLY A 59 2.99 -19.25 24.51
N VAL A 60 4.15 -19.86 24.63
CA VAL A 60 4.40 -21.25 24.25
C VAL A 60 3.58 -22.17 25.17
N GLY A 61 2.88 -23.16 24.58
CA GLY A 61 2.04 -24.10 25.37
C GLY A 61 0.63 -23.60 25.67
N VAL A 62 0.31 -22.33 25.40
CA VAL A 62 -1.08 -21.83 25.54
C VAL A 62 -1.90 -22.24 24.31
N PRO A 63 -3.11 -22.84 24.47
CA PRO A 63 -3.96 -23.21 23.34
C PRO A 63 -4.24 -22.05 22.40
N VAL A 64 -4.14 -22.30 21.11
CA VAL A 64 -4.27 -21.28 20.04
C VAL A 64 -5.56 -20.47 20.16
N TRP A 65 -6.70 -21.15 20.38
CA TRP A 65 -7.99 -20.50 20.53
C TRP A 65 -8.05 -19.57 21.76
N LYS A 66 -7.41 -19.92 22.87
CA LYS A 66 -7.35 -19.08 24.07
C LYS A 66 -6.54 -17.82 23.83
N ARG A 67 -5.41 -17.94 23.13
CA ARG A 67 -4.59 -16.79 22.71
C ARG A 67 -5.37 -15.86 21.79
N PHE A 68 -6.12 -16.42 20.83
CA PHE A 68 -6.95 -15.66 19.91
C PHE A 68 -8.07 -14.87 20.62
N PHE A 69 -8.82 -15.51 21.50
CA PHE A 69 -9.88 -14.84 22.25
C PHE A 69 -9.36 -13.77 23.20
N ASN A 70 -8.24 -14.03 23.88
CA ASN A 70 -7.59 -13.04 24.73
C ASN A 70 -7.15 -11.81 23.90
N TRP A 71 -6.56 -12.06 22.73
CA TRP A 71 -6.14 -11.01 21.82
C TRP A 71 -7.33 -10.18 21.32
N ILE A 72 -8.42 -10.80 20.84
CA ILE A 72 -9.62 -10.07 20.42
C ILE A 72 -10.22 -9.25 21.57
N SER A 73 -10.28 -9.83 22.75
CA SER A 73 -10.78 -9.12 23.93
C SER A 73 -9.92 -7.89 24.23
N GLY A 74 -8.59 -8.00 24.15
CA GLY A 74 -7.69 -6.86 24.29
C GLY A 74 -7.97 -5.76 23.24
N ILE A 75 -8.08 -6.12 21.97
CA ILE A 75 -8.39 -5.18 20.88
C ILE A 75 -9.70 -4.43 21.13
N CYS A 76 -10.75 -5.11 21.61
CA CYS A 76 -12.03 -4.46 21.94
C CYS A 76 -11.91 -3.40 23.05
N HIS A 77 -10.88 -3.50 23.90
CA HIS A 77 -10.55 -2.51 24.95
C HIS A 77 -9.45 -1.54 24.54
N GLY A 78 -9.00 -1.58 23.27
CA GLY A 78 -7.93 -0.73 22.76
C GLY A 78 -6.51 -1.20 23.10
N ASP A 79 -6.37 -2.38 23.69
CA ASP A 79 -5.07 -2.97 24.01
C ASP A 79 -4.64 -3.93 22.89
N PHE A 80 -3.66 -3.50 22.10
CA PHE A 80 -3.02 -4.29 21.05
C PHE A 80 -1.89 -5.18 21.56
N GLY A 81 -1.58 -5.09 22.87
CA GLY A 81 -0.50 -5.81 23.51
C GLY A 81 0.87 -5.16 23.29
N ILE A 82 1.90 -5.92 23.69
CA ILE A 82 3.30 -5.51 23.59
C ILE A 82 3.97 -6.31 22.48
N SER A 83 4.72 -5.63 21.62
CA SER A 83 5.58 -6.25 20.62
C SER A 83 6.69 -7.03 21.30
N LEU A 84 6.84 -8.28 20.95
CA LEU A 84 7.82 -9.18 21.52
C LEU A 84 9.26 -8.84 21.08
N LEU A 85 9.40 -8.36 19.84
CA LEU A 85 10.68 -7.95 19.26
C LEU A 85 11.12 -6.57 19.74
N TYR A 86 10.21 -5.57 19.66
CA TYR A 86 10.52 -4.17 20.01
C TYR A 86 10.39 -3.88 21.50
N ARG A 87 9.74 -4.76 22.29
CA ARG A 87 9.46 -4.61 23.74
C ARG A 87 8.77 -3.29 24.08
N ARG A 88 7.90 -2.83 23.19
CA ARG A 88 7.13 -1.59 23.28
C ARG A 88 5.66 -1.88 22.95
N PRO A 89 4.71 -1.03 23.36
CA PRO A 89 3.31 -1.15 22.95
C PRO A 89 3.18 -1.24 21.42
N VAL A 90 2.38 -2.20 20.95
CA VAL A 90 2.19 -2.45 19.51
C VAL A 90 1.73 -1.18 18.78
N LEU A 91 0.81 -0.40 19.37
CA LEU A 91 0.30 0.82 18.75
C LEU A 91 1.39 1.88 18.54
N GLU A 92 2.36 2.01 19.46
CA GLU A 92 3.48 2.95 19.31
C GLU A 92 4.39 2.53 18.14
N VAL A 93 4.72 1.24 18.07
CA VAL A 93 5.52 0.70 16.96
C VAL A 93 4.80 0.92 15.63
N ILE A 94 3.50 0.63 15.58
CA ILE A 94 2.70 0.82 14.37
C ILE A 94 2.62 2.29 13.99
N ALA A 95 2.41 3.20 14.92
CA ALA A 95 2.35 4.64 14.64
C ALA A 95 3.67 5.17 14.05
N GLU A 96 4.81 4.73 14.61
CA GLU A 96 6.13 5.07 14.09
C GLU A 96 6.31 4.57 12.64
N LYS A 97 6.05 3.28 12.39
CA LYS A 97 6.20 2.66 11.08
C LYS A 97 5.18 3.15 10.06
N ALA A 98 3.93 3.39 10.50
CA ALA A 98 2.88 3.94 9.66
C ALA A 98 3.22 5.33 9.14
N SER A 99 3.83 6.18 9.96
CA SER A 99 4.24 7.52 9.51
C SER A 99 5.18 7.47 8.32
N ALA A 100 6.17 6.55 8.33
CA ALA A 100 7.09 6.35 7.22
C ALA A 100 6.36 5.80 5.97
N SER A 101 5.55 4.74 6.13
CA SER A 101 4.80 4.16 5.01
C SER A 101 3.80 5.14 4.40
N VAL A 102 3.12 5.96 5.19
CA VAL A 102 2.15 6.95 4.67
C VAL A 102 2.83 7.96 3.75
N TRP A 103 3.99 8.49 4.12
CA TRP A 103 4.75 9.39 3.24
C TRP A 103 5.17 8.72 1.94
N LEU A 104 5.67 7.49 2.03
CA LEU A 104 6.06 6.68 0.87
C LEU A 104 4.87 6.43 -0.06
N LEU A 105 3.78 5.91 0.51
CA LEU A 105 2.58 5.55 -0.26
C LEU A 105 1.90 6.75 -0.87
N LEU A 106 1.78 7.87 -0.11
CA LEU A 106 1.16 9.09 -0.60
C LEU A 106 1.95 9.71 -1.76
N SER A 107 3.29 9.76 -1.63
CA SER A 107 4.14 10.28 -2.70
C SER A 107 4.08 9.41 -3.96
N ALA A 108 4.14 8.08 -3.81
CA ALA A 108 3.99 7.14 -4.92
C ALA A 108 2.61 7.24 -5.59
N TRP A 109 1.55 7.35 -4.79
CA TRP A 109 0.17 7.47 -5.25
C TRP A 109 -0.08 8.76 -6.02
N LEU A 110 0.40 9.89 -5.49
CA LEU A 110 0.30 11.18 -6.19
C LEU A 110 1.09 11.17 -7.49
N PHE A 111 2.33 10.66 -7.46
CA PHE A 111 3.18 10.58 -8.63
C PHE A 111 2.56 9.69 -9.71
N SER A 112 2.11 8.49 -9.37
CA SER A 112 1.48 7.57 -10.33
C SER A 112 0.20 8.16 -10.92
N GLY A 113 -0.62 8.81 -10.10
CA GLY A 113 -1.86 9.45 -10.56
C GLY A 113 -1.62 10.58 -11.53
N ILE A 114 -0.81 11.55 -11.14
CA ILE A 114 -0.54 12.73 -11.97
C ILE A 114 0.11 12.32 -13.30
N VAL A 115 1.18 11.53 -13.24
CA VAL A 115 1.93 11.12 -14.43
C VAL A 115 1.10 10.14 -15.27
N GLY A 116 0.42 9.17 -14.64
CA GLY A 116 -0.40 8.18 -15.34
C GLY A 116 -1.56 8.82 -16.10
N ILE A 117 -2.30 9.74 -15.48
CA ILE A 117 -3.38 10.47 -16.14
C ILE A 117 -2.84 11.29 -17.31
N PHE A 118 -1.74 12.02 -17.11
CA PHE A 118 -1.14 12.83 -18.15
C PHE A 118 -0.68 11.98 -19.35
N LEU A 119 0.03 10.88 -19.09
CA LEU A 119 0.48 9.95 -20.14
C LEU A 119 -0.69 9.28 -20.86
N GLY A 120 -1.73 8.88 -20.13
CA GLY A 120 -2.94 8.28 -20.71
C GLY A 120 -3.66 9.26 -21.67
N ILE A 121 -3.84 10.51 -21.26
CA ILE A 121 -4.43 11.56 -22.11
C ILE A 121 -3.52 11.83 -23.32
N ALA A 122 -2.20 11.92 -23.12
CA ALA A 122 -1.26 12.16 -24.22
C ALA A 122 -1.24 11.02 -25.25
N ALA A 123 -1.30 9.76 -24.77
CA ALA A 123 -1.40 8.59 -25.63
C ALA A 123 -2.70 8.58 -26.44
N ALA A 124 -3.84 8.85 -25.80
CA ALA A 124 -5.13 8.93 -26.48
C ALA A 124 -5.20 10.05 -27.52
N ALA A 125 -4.70 11.24 -27.18
CA ALA A 125 -4.66 12.39 -28.10
C ALA A 125 -3.78 12.14 -29.35
N LYS A 126 -2.81 11.24 -29.22
CA LYS A 126 -1.88 10.86 -30.31
C LYS A 126 -2.09 9.39 -30.73
N ARG A 127 -3.31 8.88 -30.60
CA ARG A 127 -3.67 7.49 -30.92
C ARG A 127 -3.11 7.05 -32.28
N GLY A 128 -2.44 5.88 -32.28
CA GLY A 128 -1.81 5.28 -33.46
C GLY A 128 -0.47 5.91 -33.90
N LYS A 129 -0.06 7.05 -33.28
CA LYS A 129 1.23 7.68 -33.56
C LYS A 129 2.35 7.09 -32.68
N TRP A 130 3.59 7.45 -32.98
CA TRP A 130 4.76 6.94 -32.27
C TRP A 130 4.72 7.19 -30.74
N ALA A 131 4.21 8.35 -30.31
CA ALA A 131 4.09 8.66 -28.88
C ALA A 131 3.10 7.73 -28.14
N ASP A 132 1.98 7.40 -28.77
CA ASP A 132 1.04 6.41 -28.24
C ASP A 132 1.70 5.04 -28.11
N ARG A 133 2.45 4.61 -29.14
CA ARG A 133 3.17 3.31 -29.13
C ARG A 133 4.25 3.27 -28.05
N LEU A 134 5.00 4.36 -27.83
CA LEU A 134 6.02 4.42 -26.78
C LEU A 134 5.39 4.34 -25.38
N ILE A 135 4.34 5.14 -25.11
CA ILE A 135 3.66 5.13 -23.83
C ILE A 135 3.03 3.76 -23.54
N THR A 136 2.34 3.20 -24.53
CA THR A 136 1.73 1.86 -24.41
C THR A 136 2.80 0.79 -24.23
N GLY A 137 3.89 0.84 -24.96
CA GLY A 137 5.04 -0.07 -24.84
C GLY A 137 5.65 -0.02 -23.44
N TYR A 138 5.89 1.19 -22.91
CA TYR A 138 6.30 1.38 -21.52
C TYR A 138 5.33 0.72 -20.54
N CYS A 139 4.03 1.02 -20.67
CA CYS A 139 3.01 0.46 -19.78
C CYS A 139 2.98 -1.07 -19.81
N ILE A 140 3.11 -1.69 -20.98
CA ILE A 140 3.13 -3.16 -21.13
C ILE A 140 4.36 -3.75 -20.44
N VAL A 141 5.55 -3.16 -20.65
CA VAL A 141 6.79 -3.64 -20.03
C VAL A 141 6.72 -3.54 -18.52
N ILE A 142 6.28 -2.39 -18.00
CA ILE A 142 6.18 -2.19 -16.55
C ILE A 142 5.09 -3.05 -15.92
N ALA A 143 3.94 -3.24 -16.57
CA ALA A 143 2.88 -4.12 -16.07
C ALA A 143 3.34 -5.58 -15.92
N GLY A 144 4.25 -6.04 -16.76
CA GLY A 144 4.87 -7.36 -16.66
C GLY A 144 6.07 -7.44 -15.72
N THR A 145 6.49 -6.31 -15.12
CA THR A 145 7.69 -6.23 -14.28
C THR A 145 7.30 -6.27 -12.80
N PRO A 146 7.80 -7.25 -12.01
CA PRO A 146 7.56 -7.27 -10.57
C PRO A 146 8.17 -6.04 -9.87
N SER A 147 7.44 -5.45 -8.93
CA SER A 147 7.87 -4.21 -8.24
C SER A 147 9.21 -4.35 -7.51
N PHE A 148 9.46 -5.51 -6.90
CA PHE A 148 10.73 -5.78 -6.21
C PHE A 148 11.91 -5.85 -7.18
N TRP A 149 11.71 -6.40 -8.38
CA TRP A 149 12.75 -6.46 -9.41
C TRP A 149 13.10 -5.07 -9.91
N LEU A 150 12.07 -4.24 -10.18
CA LEU A 150 12.27 -2.84 -10.54
C LEU A 150 13.00 -2.08 -9.42
N ALA A 151 12.65 -2.34 -8.14
CA ALA A 151 13.33 -1.77 -6.99
C ALA A 151 14.83 -2.09 -6.99
N LEU A 152 15.19 -3.35 -7.22
CA LEU A 152 16.59 -3.80 -7.29
C LEU A 152 17.35 -3.13 -8.45
N VAL A 153 16.74 -3.03 -9.62
CA VAL A 153 17.35 -2.37 -10.79
C VAL A 153 17.59 -0.90 -10.53
N LEU A 154 16.59 -0.19 -9.98
CA LEU A 154 16.74 1.24 -9.65
C LEU A 154 17.77 1.47 -8.54
N LEU A 155 17.77 0.62 -7.51
CA LEU A 155 18.77 0.69 -6.44
C LEU A 155 20.17 0.47 -7.01
N LEU A 156 20.39 -0.57 -7.81
CA LEU A 156 21.68 -0.86 -8.43
C LEU A 156 22.15 0.31 -9.30
N LEU A 157 21.26 0.86 -10.13
CA LEU A 157 21.61 1.92 -11.08
C LEU A 157 21.89 3.24 -10.36
N PHE A 158 20.99 3.69 -9.50
CA PHE A 158 21.03 5.05 -8.95
C PHE A 158 21.74 5.17 -7.60
N THR A 159 22.05 4.07 -6.96
CA THR A 159 22.74 4.08 -5.68
C THR A 159 24.14 3.50 -5.79
N VAL A 160 24.32 2.41 -6.57
CA VAL A 160 25.60 1.72 -6.66
C VAL A 160 26.43 2.25 -7.85
N GLN A 161 25.83 2.31 -9.05
CA GLN A 161 26.57 2.72 -10.25
C GLN A 161 26.65 4.24 -10.39
N LEU A 162 25.57 4.96 -10.14
CA LEU A 162 25.48 6.41 -10.28
C LEU A 162 25.33 7.11 -8.92
N PRO A 163 25.96 6.84 -7.85
CA PRO A 163 25.71 7.17 -6.44
C PRO A 163 24.99 8.54 -6.22
N ILE A 164 23.78 8.64 -6.77
CA ILE A 164 22.95 9.85 -6.72
C ILE A 164 22.00 9.79 -5.52
N PHE A 165 21.52 8.57 -5.15
CA PHE A 165 20.56 8.37 -4.07
C PHE A 165 21.12 7.44 -2.99
N PRO A 166 20.61 7.53 -1.73
CA PRO A 166 21.05 6.67 -0.63
C PRO A 166 20.61 5.21 -0.84
N ILE A 167 21.33 4.28 -0.23
CA ILE A 167 21.09 2.83 -0.35
C ILE A 167 19.70 2.44 0.20
N GLY A 168 19.14 3.22 1.10
CA GLY A 168 17.86 2.93 1.74
C GLY A 168 17.67 3.72 3.02
N PHE A 169 16.90 3.15 3.97
CA PHE A 169 16.46 3.77 5.20
C PHE A 169 15.54 4.98 4.96
N SER A 170 14.94 5.50 6.02
CA SER A 170 14.11 6.72 5.94
C SER A 170 14.86 7.97 6.41
N VAL A 171 16.06 7.77 6.96
CA VAL A 171 16.89 8.81 7.58
C VAL A 171 18.39 8.49 7.35
N PRO A 172 19.26 9.50 7.36
CA PRO A 172 20.71 9.29 7.30
C PRO A 172 21.19 8.40 8.45
N VAL A 173 22.17 7.55 8.16
CA VAL A 173 22.75 6.64 9.15
C VAL A 173 23.40 7.45 10.28
N GLY A 174 23.04 7.15 11.52
CA GLY A 174 23.60 7.80 12.72
C GLY A 174 22.84 9.04 13.20
N MET A 175 21.75 9.45 12.52
CA MET A 175 20.87 10.54 12.97
C MET A 175 19.61 9.99 13.62
N ALA A 176 19.13 10.64 14.68
CA ALA A 176 17.84 10.32 15.28
C ALA A 176 16.70 10.82 14.39
N ALA A 177 15.56 10.11 14.39
CA ALA A 177 14.45 10.43 13.48
C ALA A 177 13.80 11.82 13.71
N ASP A 178 13.93 12.38 14.89
CA ASP A 178 13.45 13.70 15.28
C ASP A 178 14.38 14.84 14.83
N GLU A 179 15.64 14.54 14.55
CA GLU A 179 16.65 15.50 14.08
C GLU A 179 16.69 15.65 12.56
N VAL A 180 15.99 14.78 11.83
CA VAL A 180 16.06 14.71 10.36
C VAL A 180 15.15 15.71 9.68
N SER A 181 15.71 16.49 8.77
CA SER A 181 14.95 17.46 7.99
C SER A 181 13.92 16.80 7.07
N LEU A 182 12.86 17.53 6.71
CA LEU A 182 11.87 17.06 5.74
C LEU A 182 12.51 16.76 4.36
N ALA A 183 13.52 17.52 3.97
CA ALA A 183 14.25 17.32 2.73
C ALA A 183 14.99 15.99 2.71
N ASP A 184 15.66 15.61 3.81
CA ASP A 184 16.35 14.32 3.92
C ASP A 184 15.37 13.16 3.87
N ARG A 185 14.22 13.28 4.56
CA ARG A 185 13.16 12.25 4.50
C ARG A 185 12.63 12.05 3.09
N LEU A 186 12.38 13.13 2.36
CA LEU A 186 11.95 13.08 0.96
C LEU A 186 13.03 12.49 0.05
N TYR A 187 14.29 12.83 0.28
CA TYR A 187 15.42 12.31 -0.47
C TYR A 187 15.58 10.79 -0.30
N HIS A 188 15.45 10.29 0.93
CA HIS A 188 15.48 8.86 1.21
C HIS A 188 14.24 8.10 0.70
N ALA A 189 13.06 8.74 0.73
CA ALA A 189 11.83 8.16 0.22
C ALA A 189 11.72 8.21 -1.31
N PHE A 190 12.53 9.02 -2.00
CA PHE A 190 12.37 9.30 -3.42
C PHE A 190 12.47 8.04 -4.29
N LEU A 191 13.53 7.25 -4.13
CA LEU A 191 13.76 6.08 -4.96
C LEU A 191 12.73 4.96 -4.72
N PRO A 192 12.38 4.59 -3.47
CA PRO A 192 11.26 3.71 -3.17
C PRO A 192 9.92 4.22 -3.72
N ALA A 193 9.63 5.51 -3.58
CA ALA A 193 8.39 6.12 -4.10
C ALA A 193 8.34 6.12 -5.63
N CYS A 194 9.46 6.40 -6.30
CA CYS A 194 9.57 6.27 -7.75
C CYS A 194 9.31 4.84 -8.21
N THR A 195 9.84 3.84 -7.51
CA THR A 195 9.61 2.42 -7.85
C THR A 195 8.12 2.09 -7.84
N LEU A 196 7.44 2.40 -6.73
CA LEU A 196 6.00 2.17 -6.59
C LEU A 196 5.18 3.02 -7.57
N GLY A 197 5.60 4.27 -7.75
CA GLY A 197 4.92 5.17 -8.67
C GLY A 197 5.04 4.73 -10.13
N LEU A 198 6.20 4.28 -10.59
CA LEU A 198 6.41 3.78 -11.95
C LEU A 198 5.52 2.57 -12.26
N THR A 199 5.39 1.62 -11.32
CA THR A 199 4.48 0.48 -11.48
C THR A 199 3.01 0.93 -11.55
N GLY A 200 2.59 1.86 -10.68
CA GLY A 200 1.23 2.39 -10.65
C GLY A 200 0.84 3.22 -11.89
N ILE A 201 1.81 3.91 -12.53
CA ILE A 201 1.58 4.68 -13.77
C ILE A 201 0.96 3.82 -14.85
N SER A 202 1.43 2.58 -15.02
CA SER A 202 1.04 1.69 -16.11
C SER A 202 -0.48 1.45 -16.13
N SER A 203 -1.05 1.04 -15.02
CA SER A 203 -2.49 0.77 -14.87
C SER A 203 -3.32 2.04 -15.13
N ILE A 204 -2.96 3.15 -14.46
CA ILE A 204 -3.69 4.42 -14.57
C ILE A 204 -3.62 4.98 -15.99
N ALA A 205 -2.44 4.95 -16.63
CA ALA A 205 -2.26 5.47 -17.98
C ALA A 205 -3.07 4.70 -19.02
N MET A 206 -3.07 3.37 -18.95
CA MET A 206 -3.79 2.52 -19.90
C MET A 206 -5.30 2.71 -19.79
N HIS A 207 -5.86 2.67 -18.58
CA HIS A 207 -7.29 2.90 -18.38
C HIS A 207 -7.70 4.34 -18.74
N THR A 208 -6.88 5.34 -18.40
CA THR A 208 -7.14 6.74 -18.80
C THR A 208 -7.14 6.87 -20.32
N ARG A 209 -6.19 6.22 -21.01
CA ARG A 209 -6.12 6.22 -22.47
C ARG A 209 -7.40 5.63 -23.08
N GLU A 210 -7.84 4.48 -22.61
CA GLU A 210 -9.06 3.82 -23.10
C GLU A 210 -10.29 4.72 -22.90
N LYS A 211 -10.44 5.30 -21.72
CA LYS A 211 -11.58 6.20 -21.42
C LYS A 211 -11.55 7.48 -22.24
N VAL A 212 -10.40 8.07 -22.48
CA VAL A 212 -10.29 9.26 -23.34
C VAL A 212 -10.62 8.91 -24.79
N ILE A 213 -10.21 7.74 -25.29
CA ILE A 213 -10.59 7.28 -26.64
C ILE A 213 -12.11 7.08 -26.75
N GLU A 214 -12.72 6.39 -25.78
CA GLU A 214 -14.20 6.20 -25.73
C GLU A 214 -14.94 7.54 -25.76
N ILE A 215 -14.47 8.52 -24.98
CA ILE A 215 -15.04 9.87 -24.97
C ILE A 215 -14.86 10.55 -26.32
N LEU A 216 -13.69 10.47 -26.94
CA LEU A 216 -13.40 11.11 -28.24
C LEU A 216 -14.20 10.52 -29.41
N GLU A 217 -14.68 9.29 -29.28
CA GLU A 217 -15.52 8.59 -30.27
C GLU A 217 -17.03 8.77 -29.97
N SER A 218 -17.41 9.45 -28.90
CA SER A 218 -18.80 9.68 -28.54
C SER A 218 -19.50 10.69 -29.46
N ASP A 219 -20.82 10.52 -29.65
CA ASP A 219 -21.64 11.37 -30.56
C ASP A 219 -21.56 12.86 -30.22
N TYR A 220 -21.55 13.24 -28.94
CA TYR A 220 -21.46 14.63 -28.52
C TYR A 220 -20.10 15.26 -28.85
N VAL A 221 -19.02 14.48 -28.84
CA VAL A 221 -17.70 14.93 -29.25
C VAL A 221 -17.60 15.01 -30.78
N LEU A 222 -18.19 14.07 -31.50
CA LEU A 222 -18.30 14.13 -32.96
C LEU A 222 -19.07 15.38 -33.41
N TYR A 223 -20.16 15.72 -32.73
CA TYR A 223 -20.89 16.96 -32.99
C TYR A 223 -20.06 18.21 -32.71
N ALA A 224 -19.28 18.24 -31.62
CA ALA A 224 -18.38 19.35 -31.31
C ALA A 224 -17.30 19.53 -32.39
N ARG A 225 -16.75 18.41 -32.93
CA ARG A 225 -15.82 18.43 -34.07
C ARG A 225 -16.45 18.99 -35.32
N ALA A 226 -17.70 18.63 -35.64
CA ALA A 226 -18.42 19.16 -36.77
C ALA A 226 -18.61 20.68 -36.67
N ARG A 227 -18.63 21.25 -35.47
CA ARG A 227 -18.63 22.70 -35.19
C ARG A 227 -17.26 23.36 -35.24
N GLY A 228 -16.19 22.62 -35.60
CA GLY A 228 -14.83 23.15 -35.73
C GLY A 228 -13.98 23.07 -34.46
N GLU A 229 -14.47 22.45 -33.36
CA GLU A 229 -13.66 22.24 -32.17
C GLU A 229 -12.64 21.10 -32.41
N SER A 230 -11.37 21.30 -31.99
CA SER A 230 -10.30 20.33 -32.24
C SER A 230 -9.22 20.34 -31.15
N GLY A 231 -8.38 19.29 -31.11
CA GLY A 231 -7.20 19.19 -30.26
C GLY A 231 -7.51 19.13 -28.77
N TRP A 232 -6.61 19.69 -27.97
CA TRP A 232 -6.69 19.67 -26.49
C TRP A 232 -7.93 20.39 -25.95
N ARG A 233 -8.42 21.43 -26.65
CA ARG A 233 -9.62 22.19 -26.25
C ARG A 233 -10.85 21.27 -26.17
N LEU A 234 -10.98 20.35 -27.11
CA LEU A 234 -12.07 19.38 -27.16
C LEU A 234 -12.01 18.41 -25.98
N ILE A 235 -10.80 17.91 -25.66
CA ILE A 235 -10.59 16.99 -24.51
C ILE A 235 -10.92 17.69 -23.19
N PHE A 236 -10.39 18.91 -22.98
CA PHE A 236 -10.62 19.62 -21.72
C PHE A 236 -12.05 20.09 -21.56
N ARG A 237 -12.71 20.54 -22.60
CA ARG A 237 -14.07 21.09 -22.53
C ARG A 237 -15.15 20.01 -22.42
N HIS A 238 -15.00 18.91 -23.17
CA HIS A 238 -16.02 17.86 -23.28
C HIS A 238 -15.60 16.55 -22.63
N GLY A 239 -14.28 16.28 -22.52
CA GLY A 239 -13.75 15.02 -22.00
C GLY A 239 -13.52 15.02 -20.50
N LEU A 240 -12.98 16.12 -19.93
CA LEU A 240 -12.49 16.12 -18.56
C LEU A 240 -13.58 15.74 -17.53
N ARG A 241 -14.80 16.28 -17.68
CA ARG A 241 -15.90 15.99 -16.75
C ARG A 241 -16.28 14.51 -16.74
N ASN A 242 -16.28 13.87 -17.92
CA ASN A 242 -16.63 12.46 -18.07
C ASN A 242 -15.46 11.54 -17.70
N LEU A 243 -14.24 12.07 -17.71
CA LEU A 243 -13.02 11.36 -17.30
C LEU A 243 -12.83 11.36 -15.78
N LEU A 244 -13.31 12.38 -15.06
CA LEU A 244 -13.10 12.54 -13.62
C LEU A 244 -13.59 11.33 -12.82
N LEU A 245 -14.77 10.79 -13.10
CA LEU A 245 -15.33 9.67 -12.36
C LEU A 245 -14.50 8.40 -12.50
N PRO A 246 -14.19 7.89 -13.73
CA PRO A 246 -13.31 6.75 -13.89
C PRO A 246 -11.93 6.94 -13.27
N VAL A 247 -11.34 8.13 -13.44
CA VAL A 247 -10.01 8.46 -12.90
C VAL A 247 -9.98 8.41 -11.39
N ILE A 248 -10.98 9.00 -10.71
CA ILE A 248 -11.09 8.94 -9.25
C ILE A 248 -11.21 7.49 -8.80
N THR A 249 -12.08 6.70 -9.44
CA THR A 249 -12.26 5.29 -9.09
C THR A 249 -10.96 4.49 -9.20
N LEU A 250 -10.24 4.67 -10.31
CA LEU A 250 -8.97 3.99 -10.56
C LEU A 250 -7.89 4.44 -9.59
N GLN A 251 -7.76 5.75 -9.38
CA GLN A 251 -6.75 6.32 -8.51
C GLN A 251 -6.91 5.85 -7.06
N PHE A 252 -8.12 5.85 -6.52
CA PHE A 252 -8.35 5.36 -5.17
C PHE A 252 -8.33 3.82 -5.09
N GLY A 253 -8.73 3.11 -6.14
CA GLY A 253 -8.59 1.66 -6.24
C GLY A 253 -7.12 1.21 -6.22
N SER A 254 -6.20 2.01 -6.77
CA SER A 254 -4.76 1.71 -6.78
C SER A 254 -4.11 1.74 -5.39
N ILE A 255 -4.76 2.29 -4.35
CA ILE A 255 -4.23 2.32 -2.98
C ILE A 255 -3.93 0.89 -2.50
N SER A 256 -4.83 -0.06 -2.73
CA SER A 256 -4.63 -1.46 -2.34
C SER A 256 -3.46 -2.11 -3.08
N GLU A 257 -3.30 -1.81 -4.36
CA GLU A 257 -2.22 -2.33 -5.21
C GLU A 257 -0.85 -1.78 -4.79
N ILE A 258 -0.77 -0.46 -4.58
CA ILE A 258 0.44 0.22 -4.12
C ILE A 258 0.83 -0.28 -2.72
N PHE A 259 -0.16 -0.45 -1.82
CA PHE A 259 0.08 -0.98 -0.48
C PHE A 259 0.64 -2.41 -0.53
N GLY A 260 0.05 -3.30 -1.35
CA GLY A 260 0.56 -4.67 -1.53
C GLY A 260 1.98 -4.70 -2.09
N GLY A 261 2.29 -3.83 -3.06
CA GLY A 261 3.63 -3.69 -3.64
C GLY A 261 4.65 -3.06 -2.69
N SER A 262 4.21 -2.21 -1.76
CA SER A 262 5.12 -1.49 -0.86
C SER A 262 5.89 -2.40 0.07
N VAL A 263 5.30 -3.51 0.51
CA VAL A 263 5.94 -4.48 1.42
C VAL A 263 7.28 -4.95 0.87
N LEU A 264 7.31 -5.35 -0.42
CA LEU A 264 8.53 -5.82 -1.06
C LEU A 264 9.52 -4.67 -1.34
N VAL A 265 9.02 -3.51 -1.72
CA VAL A 265 9.85 -2.33 -1.97
C VAL A 265 10.48 -1.83 -0.67
N GLU A 266 9.72 -1.76 0.43
CA GLU A 266 10.25 -1.43 1.76
C GLU A 266 11.36 -2.41 2.20
N GLN A 267 11.23 -3.71 1.88
CA GLN A 267 12.28 -4.70 2.16
C GLN A 267 13.55 -4.44 1.33
N VAL A 268 13.43 -4.22 0.02
CA VAL A 268 14.56 -3.98 -0.86
C VAL A 268 15.36 -2.75 -0.45
N PHE A 269 14.67 -1.66 -0.10
CA PHE A 269 15.31 -0.40 0.31
C PHE A 269 15.58 -0.33 1.83
N SER A 270 15.31 -1.40 2.60
CA SER A 270 15.37 -1.37 4.07
C SER A 270 14.64 -0.16 4.66
N TYR A 271 13.54 0.25 4.00
CA TYR A 271 12.75 1.39 4.41
C TYR A 271 11.86 1.01 5.60
N PRO A 272 11.95 1.70 6.76
CA PRO A 272 11.37 1.24 8.03
C PRO A 272 9.85 1.50 8.10
N GLY A 273 9.10 0.96 7.14
CA GLY A 273 7.65 1.09 7.05
C GLY A 273 6.88 -0.09 7.68
N LEU A 274 5.55 -0.06 7.51
CA LEU A 274 4.63 -1.09 8.01
C LEU A 274 4.86 -2.44 7.33
N GLY A 275 5.16 -2.46 6.04
CA GLY A 275 5.40 -3.68 5.29
C GLY A 275 6.67 -4.38 5.77
N GLN A 276 7.77 -3.65 5.95
CA GLN A 276 8.99 -4.19 6.52
C GLN A 276 8.77 -4.70 7.94
N ALA A 277 8.05 -3.93 8.78
CA ALA A 277 7.73 -4.34 10.14
C ALA A 277 6.87 -5.62 10.18
N ALA A 278 5.92 -5.77 9.25
CA ALA A 278 5.10 -6.98 9.14
C ALA A 278 5.95 -8.23 8.81
N VAL A 279 6.87 -8.11 7.84
CA VAL A 279 7.78 -9.21 7.50
C VAL A 279 8.70 -9.56 8.68
N THR A 280 9.27 -8.56 9.33
CA THR A 280 10.14 -8.74 10.51
C THR A 280 9.37 -9.41 11.65
N ALA A 281 8.14 -8.97 11.93
CA ALA A 281 7.27 -9.57 12.95
C ALA A 281 6.90 -11.01 12.60
N GLY A 282 6.62 -11.29 11.31
CA GLY A 282 6.31 -12.64 10.84
C GLY A 282 7.49 -13.61 11.01
N LEU A 283 8.68 -13.20 10.57
CA LEU A 283 9.91 -13.99 10.70
C LEU A 283 10.34 -14.18 12.16
N GLY A 284 10.15 -13.15 12.98
CA GLY A 284 10.46 -13.17 14.41
C GLY A 284 9.35 -13.74 15.28
N SER A 285 8.25 -14.23 14.72
CA SER A 285 7.09 -14.78 15.46
C SER A 285 6.46 -13.78 16.46
N ASP A 286 6.57 -12.48 16.19
CA ASP A 286 5.91 -11.44 16.99
C ASP A 286 4.43 -11.34 16.59
N ILE A 287 3.64 -12.23 17.17
CA ILE A 287 2.21 -12.37 16.86
C ILE A 287 1.43 -11.08 17.16
N PRO A 288 1.58 -10.43 18.36
CA PRO A 288 0.86 -9.20 18.65
C PRO A 288 1.11 -8.09 17.61
N LEU A 289 2.37 -7.88 17.24
CA LEU A 289 2.74 -6.86 16.27
C LEU A 289 2.22 -7.20 14.87
N LEU A 290 2.43 -8.43 14.40
CA LEU A 290 1.97 -8.87 13.07
C LEU A 290 0.45 -8.74 12.93
N MET A 291 -0.28 -9.17 13.93
CA MET A 291 -1.75 -9.08 13.97
C MET A 291 -2.22 -7.62 14.01
N GLY A 292 -1.57 -6.78 14.81
CA GLY A 292 -1.86 -5.35 14.87
C GLY A 292 -1.63 -4.65 13.53
N ILE A 293 -0.49 -4.91 12.87
CA ILE A 293 -0.19 -4.38 11.54
C ILE A 293 -1.22 -4.86 10.52
N THR A 294 -1.57 -6.14 10.52
CA THR A 294 -2.54 -6.71 9.59
C THR A 294 -3.92 -6.05 9.72
N LEU A 295 -4.40 -5.84 10.97
CA LEU A 295 -5.66 -5.14 11.21
C LEU A 295 -5.63 -3.69 10.71
N ILE A 296 -4.60 -2.93 11.08
CA ILE A 296 -4.49 -1.52 10.70
C ILE A 296 -4.34 -1.38 9.20
N SER A 297 -3.58 -2.27 8.56
CA SER A 297 -3.45 -2.33 7.10
C SER A 297 -4.78 -2.60 6.41
N ALA A 298 -5.57 -3.54 6.92
CA ALA A 298 -6.91 -3.83 6.40
C ALA A 298 -7.85 -2.63 6.54
N VAL A 299 -7.79 -1.91 7.68
CA VAL A 299 -8.56 -0.67 7.89
C VAL A 299 -8.13 0.42 6.92
N LEU A 300 -6.82 0.62 6.71
CA LEU A 300 -6.30 1.64 5.77
C LEU A 300 -6.74 1.37 4.33
N VAL A 301 -6.62 0.12 3.87
CA VAL A 301 -7.07 -0.29 2.54
C VAL A 301 -8.59 -0.12 2.39
N PHE A 302 -9.36 -0.53 3.40
CA PHE A 302 -10.81 -0.35 3.39
C PHE A 302 -11.20 1.13 3.38
N ALA A 303 -10.54 1.97 4.17
CA ALA A 303 -10.77 3.41 4.21
C ALA A 303 -10.47 4.06 2.84
N GLY A 304 -9.39 3.65 2.17
CA GLY A 304 -9.07 4.09 0.81
C GLY A 304 -10.19 3.74 -0.19
N ASN A 305 -10.65 2.50 -0.19
CA ASN A 305 -11.77 2.07 -1.05
C ASN A 305 -13.09 2.77 -0.70
N ALA A 306 -13.39 2.96 0.60
CA ALA A 306 -14.58 3.70 1.03
C ALA A 306 -14.53 5.18 0.63
N ALA A 307 -13.34 5.79 0.67
CA ALA A 307 -13.12 7.15 0.16
C ALA A 307 -13.37 7.23 -1.36
N ALA A 308 -12.91 6.24 -2.14
CA ALA A 308 -13.22 6.12 -3.57
C ALA A 308 -14.72 6.11 -3.81
N ASP A 309 -15.43 5.21 -3.15
CA ASP A 309 -16.89 5.08 -3.27
C ASP A 309 -17.62 6.36 -2.87
N GLY A 310 -17.16 7.02 -1.80
CA GLY A 310 -17.71 8.30 -1.34
C GLY A 310 -17.52 9.41 -2.37
N LEU A 311 -16.33 9.56 -2.92
CA LEU A 311 -16.02 10.55 -3.95
C LEU A 311 -16.77 10.28 -5.26
N CYS A 312 -16.88 9.03 -5.69
CA CYS A 312 -17.66 8.66 -6.86
C CYS A 312 -19.12 9.10 -6.73
N ARG A 313 -19.73 8.91 -5.55
CA ARG A 313 -21.12 9.37 -5.29
C ARG A 313 -21.27 10.88 -5.17
N LEU A 314 -20.21 11.60 -4.82
CA LEU A 314 -20.19 13.07 -4.82
C LEU A 314 -20.12 13.61 -6.25
N VAL A 315 -19.29 12.99 -7.10
CA VAL A 315 -19.09 13.41 -8.50
C VAL A 315 -20.27 13.02 -9.39
N ASP A 316 -20.87 11.82 -9.19
CA ASP A 316 -22.04 11.36 -9.93
C ASP A 316 -23.26 11.15 -9.00
N PRO A 317 -24.19 12.13 -8.97
CA PRO A 317 -25.42 11.99 -8.20
C PRO A 317 -26.34 10.84 -8.64
N ARG A 318 -26.16 10.28 -9.84
CA ARG A 318 -26.95 9.14 -10.34
C ARG A 318 -26.67 7.87 -9.55
N LEU A 319 -25.42 7.71 -9.09
CA LEU A 319 -25.01 6.61 -8.21
C LEU A 319 -25.68 6.64 -6.83
N ARG A 320 -26.19 7.80 -6.41
CA ARG A 320 -26.98 7.93 -5.16
C ARG A 320 -28.36 7.28 -5.25
N LYS A 321 -28.96 7.23 -6.45
CA LYS A 321 -30.30 6.69 -6.69
C LYS A 321 -30.30 5.21 -7.08
N GLY A 322 -29.16 4.63 -7.45
CA GLY A 322 -29.01 3.27 -7.98
C GLY A 322 -29.06 2.13 -6.93
N GLY A 323 -29.58 2.36 -5.74
CA GLY A 323 -29.90 1.32 -4.76
C GLY A 323 -31.28 0.69 -4.92
N ARG A 324 -31.93 0.86 -6.07
CA ARG A 324 -33.22 0.24 -6.43
C ARG A 324 -33.14 -0.29 -7.86
N ALA A 325 -32.55 -1.44 -8.03
CA ALA A 325 -32.85 -2.39 -9.11
C ALA A 325 -32.62 -3.80 -8.53
#